data_1748327111364e9fc3d6f9ad6f6d6942
#
_entry.id   1748327111364e9fc3d6f9ad6f6d6942
#
_cell.length_a   1.000
_cell.length_b   1.000
_cell.length_c   1.000
_cell.angle_alpha   90.00
_cell.angle_beta   90.00
_cell.angle_gamma   90.00
#
_symmetry.space_group_name_H-M   'P 1'
#
loop_
_entity.id
_entity.type
_entity.pdbx_description
1 polymer ?
#
loop_
_entity_poly.entity_id
_entity_poly.type
_entity_poly.pdbx_seq_one_letter_code
_entity_poly.pdbx_strand_id
1 'polypeptide(L)'
;MKKKFLFPVVFLLLSCAAFSQDNNEFIFLFDNSGSMSGYYREQSSAFKTFCKALIKNSVKQQDNSGVYLFTKSDSKRGLTSPKEIFSGTGKELIPEQITQKMVMMRANDGGFGTTDLMEALDKAIAKMKRETAVIWLVTDNINDNSGSGDSSYFNTLEFYKKLRGDDNFRKILLFPIPEKVVEAGWESYGYVVYGIVYSRKTLPQSSYEYYDALIRNIGIKQKAITLKPLDVGTIVLVPKVTQAKITPMKLFYDGKLLRGFDFEEGEKIKETFSDLTLKSNLFPHTIKSAKLDVHLENFKSSDYSVKTLGSQTITPSTVSNVSPEGEVKGFTVIFDMPEISPKFSFNTIFKEDFSVGGNLVLEVTNVDIALDENYMNSFKTLFALQTVPEIFKPVLKDKKIVTYIPLEIRIKYGAWRLFVLIGLFAVVLVIVAVPAYLLLRKKVFNVSVDNNDESVFLNSLSSYELYSSDSQNLGRLKKSLGGALTFTFSKFTTTGNKTVTLIEGIPLNVEIEEEGYKKSSYTILLKKPETITETSDLSKYH
;
A
#
# COMPACT_ATOMS: atom_id res chain seq x y z
N MET A 1 -24.30 -30.08 -22.46
CA MET A 1 -23.23 -29.97 -21.43
C MET A 1 -21.89 -29.82 -22.13
N LYS A 2 -21.32 -28.61 -22.26
CA LYS A 2 -19.91 -28.29 -22.64
C LYS A 2 -19.78 -26.77 -22.87
N LYS A 3 -19.77 -25.95 -21.79
CA LYS A 3 -19.40 -24.52 -21.84
C LYS A 3 -19.09 -24.01 -20.44
N LYS A 4 -18.07 -24.56 -19.73
CA LYS A 4 -17.64 -24.03 -18.41
C LYS A 4 -16.12 -24.14 -18.15
N PHE A 5 -15.26 -24.11 -19.18
CA PHE A 5 -13.82 -24.27 -18.94
C PHE A 5 -12.91 -23.19 -19.57
N LEU A 6 -13.48 -22.09 -20.06
CA LEU A 6 -12.66 -21.05 -20.72
C LEU A 6 -12.34 -19.83 -19.86
N PHE A 7 -12.95 -19.68 -18.69
CA PHE A 7 -12.80 -18.48 -17.84
C PHE A 7 -11.56 -18.46 -16.92
N PRO A 8 -11.02 -19.58 -16.39
CA PRO A 8 -9.84 -19.52 -15.53
C PRO A 8 -8.52 -19.35 -16.29
N VAL A 9 -8.44 -19.71 -17.56
CA VAL A 9 -7.17 -19.63 -18.34
C VAL A 9 -6.85 -18.20 -18.75
N VAL A 10 -7.86 -17.37 -19.01
CA VAL A 10 -7.67 -15.95 -19.35
C VAL A 10 -7.23 -15.14 -18.12
N PHE A 11 -7.65 -15.51 -16.90
CA PHE A 11 -7.23 -14.85 -15.68
C PHE A 11 -5.79 -15.19 -15.26
N LEU A 12 -5.31 -16.39 -15.60
CA LEU A 12 -3.92 -16.78 -15.35
C LEU A 12 -2.92 -16.11 -16.30
N LEU A 13 -3.36 -15.74 -17.51
CA LEU A 13 -2.52 -15.01 -18.48
C LEU A 13 -2.45 -13.51 -18.20
N LEU A 14 -3.43 -12.94 -17.48
CA LEU A 14 -3.42 -11.53 -17.08
C LEU A 14 -2.61 -11.26 -15.79
N SER A 15 -2.32 -12.28 -14.98
CA SER A 15 -1.47 -12.13 -13.79
C SER A 15 0.03 -12.20 -14.09
N CYS A 16 0.44 -12.55 -15.31
CA CYS A 16 1.83 -12.45 -15.78
C CYS A 16 2.16 -11.10 -16.43
N ALA A 17 1.21 -10.19 -16.53
CA ALA A 17 1.45 -8.87 -17.09
C ALA A 17 1.83 -7.88 -15.99
N ALA A 18 3.07 -7.43 -16.09
CA ALA A 18 3.61 -6.21 -15.50
C ALA A 18 4.21 -6.27 -14.10
N PHE A 19 5.22 -7.08 -13.87
CA PHE A 19 6.44 -6.46 -13.37
C PHE A 19 7.12 -5.82 -14.58
N SER A 20 6.65 -4.64 -14.96
CA SER A 20 7.45 -3.73 -15.77
C SER A 20 8.72 -3.50 -14.96
N GLN A 21 9.78 -4.20 -15.32
CA GLN A 21 11.11 -3.93 -14.81
C GLN A 21 11.41 -2.50 -15.27
N ASP A 22 11.19 -1.52 -14.38
CA ASP A 22 11.48 -0.14 -14.68
C ASP A 22 12.94 -0.07 -15.10
N ASN A 23 13.16 0.31 -16.36
CA ASN A 23 14.52 0.48 -16.89
C ASN A 23 15.21 1.53 -16.02
N ASN A 24 16.41 1.24 -15.53
CA ASN A 24 17.19 2.20 -14.76
C ASN A 24 17.83 3.25 -15.66
N GLU A 25 18.26 4.36 -15.07
CA GLU A 25 19.13 5.32 -15.69
C GLU A 25 20.47 5.35 -14.97
N PHE A 26 21.56 5.20 -15.74
CA PHE A 26 22.93 5.26 -15.26
C PHE A 26 23.67 6.42 -15.90
N ILE A 27 24.39 7.18 -15.07
CA ILE A 27 25.26 8.26 -15.52
C ILE A 27 26.67 7.96 -15.04
N PHE A 28 27.64 7.96 -15.92
CA PHE A 28 29.04 7.77 -15.61
C PHE A 28 29.79 9.07 -15.87
N LEU A 29 30.46 9.57 -14.84
CA LEU A 29 31.31 10.75 -14.86
C LEU A 29 32.74 10.30 -14.58
N PHE A 30 33.60 10.36 -15.57
CA PHE A 30 35.00 10.03 -15.45
C PHE A 30 35.85 11.30 -15.50
N ASP A 31 36.56 11.54 -14.40
CA ASP A 31 37.48 12.66 -14.31
C ASP A 31 38.66 12.46 -15.29
N ASN A 32 38.89 13.45 -16.13
CA ASN A 32 40.02 13.48 -17.06
C ASN A 32 40.80 14.80 -16.99
N SER A 33 40.84 15.38 -15.78
CA SER A 33 41.67 16.52 -15.43
C SER A 33 43.18 16.17 -15.41
N GLY A 34 44.02 17.19 -15.26
CA GLY A 34 45.45 17.04 -15.28
C GLY A 34 45.99 16.06 -14.25
N SER A 35 45.43 16.03 -13.04
CA SER A 35 45.85 15.11 -11.96
C SER A 35 45.55 13.65 -12.27
N MET A 36 44.59 13.38 -13.15
CA MET A 36 44.26 12.03 -13.63
C MET A 36 45.14 11.53 -14.78
N SER A 37 46.06 12.36 -15.32
CA SER A 37 46.84 12.04 -16.53
C SER A 37 47.56 10.70 -16.50
N GLY A 38 48.14 10.34 -15.37
CA GLY A 38 48.86 9.09 -15.21
C GLY A 38 48.00 7.85 -15.35
N TYR A 39 46.72 7.94 -14.99
CA TYR A 39 45.74 6.85 -15.13
C TYR A 39 45.29 6.63 -16.57
N TYR A 40 45.47 7.64 -17.45
CA TYR A 40 45.03 7.60 -18.85
C TYR A 40 46.12 7.19 -19.84
N ARG A 41 47.39 7.03 -19.41
CA ARG A 41 48.52 6.83 -20.29
C ARG A 41 48.34 5.75 -21.33
N GLU A 42 47.86 4.59 -20.89
CA GLU A 42 47.71 3.42 -21.74
C GLU A 42 46.25 3.07 -21.98
N GLN A 43 45.96 2.49 -23.15
CA GLN A 43 44.62 2.02 -23.48
C GLN A 43 44.18 0.85 -22.58
N SER A 44 45.13 0.05 -22.09
CA SER A 44 44.94 -1.08 -21.19
C SER A 44 45.23 -0.76 -19.73
N SER A 45 45.29 0.53 -19.33
CA SER A 45 45.50 0.90 -17.93
C SER A 45 44.50 0.25 -16.99
N ALA A 46 44.93 -0.01 -15.76
CA ALA A 46 44.05 -0.60 -14.73
C ALA A 46 42.82 0.28 -14.52
N PHE A 47 42.98 1.59 -14.52
CA PHE A 47 41.90 2.57 -14.46
C PHE A 47 40.85 2.38 -15.59
N LYS A 48 41.29 2.35 -16.86
CA LYS A 48 40.34 2.14 -17.99
C LYS A 48 39.70 0.77 -17.96
N THR A 49 40.44 -0.26 -17.53
CA THR A 49 39.92 -1.61 -17.33
C THR A 49 38.87 -1.62 -16.22
N PHE A 50 39.08 -0.89 -15.13
CA PHE A 50 38.11 -0.72 -14.05
C PHE A 50 36.88 0.02 -14.57
N CYS A 51 37.02 1.13 -15.26
CA CYS A 51 35.88 1.89 -15.82
C CYS A 51 35.03 1.03 -16.78
N LYS A 52 35.67 0.22 -17.63
CA LYS A 52 35.00 -0.76 -18.49
C LYS A 52 34.20 -1.77 -17.69
N ALA A 53 34.77 -2.34 -16.63
CA ALA A 53 34.09 -3.30 -15.76
C ALA A 53 32.91 -2.65 -15.03
N LEU A 54 33.09 -1.44 -14.52
CA LEU A 54 32.06 -0.67 -13.85
C LEU A 54 30.85 -0.46 -14.76
N ILE A 55 31.05 -0.02 -16.00
CA ILE A 55 30.00 0.16 -16.99
C ILE A 55 29.29 -1.17 -17.27
N LYS A 56 30.08 -2.22 -17.60
CA LYS A 56 29.54 -3.56 -17.95
C LYS A 56 28.71 -4.17 -16.85
N ASN A 57 29.11 -3.99 -15.60
CA ASN A 57 28.42 -4.59 -14.45
C ASN A 57 27.19 -3.78 -14.01
N SER A 58 27.15 -2.46 -14.33
CA SER A 58 26.04 -1.59 -13.95
C SER A 58 24.84 -1.72 -14.87
N VAL A 59 25.07 -1.73 -16.20
CA VAL A 59 24.04 -1.45 -17.21
C VAL A 59 23.51 -2.73 -17.84
N LYS A 60 22.20 -2.93 -17.82
CA LYS A 60 21.49 -3.98 -18.55
C LYS A 60 21.03 -3.45 -19.91
N GLN A 61 20.66 -4.34 -20.84
CA GLN A 61 20.30 -3.99 -22.21
C GLN A 61 19.18 -2.95 -22.33
N GLN A 62 18.21 -2.98 -21.43
CA GLN A 62 17.06 -2.08 -21.44
C GLN A 62 17.28 -0.77 -20.68
N ASP A 63 18.37 -0.66 -19.90
CA ASP A 63 18.64 0.54 -19.13
C ASP A 63 19.09 1.70 -20.02
N ASN A 64 18.82 2.92 -19.59
CA ASN A 64 19.39 4.12 -20.21
C ASN A 64 20.76 4.41 -19.60
N SER A 65 21.69 4.89 -20.40
CA SER A 65 22.98 5.30 -19.88
C SER A 65 23.57 6.50 -20.61
N GLY A 66 24.28 7.34 -19.85
CA GLY A 66 25.10 8.42 -20.35
C GLY A 66 26.50 8.30 -19.81
N VAL A 67 27.52 8.48 -20.64
CA VAL A 67 28.93 8.46 -20.24
C VAL A 67 29.59 9.76 -20.62
N TYR A 68 30.24 10.38 -19.64
CA TYR A 68 30.81 11.70 -19.75
C TYR A 68 32.24 11.73 -19.22
N LEU A 69 33.10 12.47 -19.90
CA LEU A 69 34.40 12.88 -19.38
C LEU A 69 34.28 14.29 -18.81
N PHE A 70 34.89 14.58 -17.68
CA PHE A 70 34.77 15.91 -17.10
C PHE A 70 36.08 16.50 -16.60
N THR A 71 36.18 17.79 -16.69
CA THR A 71 37.11 18.71 -16.06
C THR A 71 36.30 19.91 -15.55
N LYS A 72 36.94 21.04 -15.28
CA LYS A 72 36.27 22.34 -15.17
C LYS A 72 36.03 22.93 -16.55
N SER A 73 34.86 23.54 -16.78
CA SER A 73 34.63 24.34 -18.00
C SER A 73 35.48 25.60 -18.01
N ASP A 74 36.16 25.85 -19.11
CA ASP A 74 36.89 27.09 -19.36
C ASP A 74 36.78 27.47 -20.81
N SER A 75 35.87 28.39 -21.12
CA SER A 75 35.61 28.83 -22.47
C SER A 75 36.79 29.55 -23.12
N LYS A 76 37.60 30.27 -22.34
CA LYS A 76 38.79 30.97 -22.84
C LYS A 76 39.87 29.96 -23.31
N ARG A 77 39.95 28.81 -22.64
CA ARG A 77 40.86 27.74 -22.98
C ARG A 77 40.24 26.64 -23.85
N GLY A 78 39.01 26.84 -24.31
CA GLY A 78 38.28 25.91 -25.19
C GLY A 78 37.84 24.62 -24.51
N LEU A 79 37.75 24.59 -23.18
CA LEU A 79 37.28 23.42 -22.41
C LEU A 79 35.79 23.49 -22.13
N THR A 80 35.06 22.51 -22.65
CA THR A 80 33.61 22.29 -22.33
C THR A 80 33.45 21.02 -21.53
N SER A 81 32.86 21.16 -20.34
CA SER A 81 32.68 20.03 -19.38
C SER A 81 31.24 20.00 -18.86
N PRO A 82 30.68 18.82 -18.59
CA PRO A 82 31.18 17.50 -18.98
C PRO A 82 30.96 17.24 -20.48
N LYS A 83 31.94 16.55 -21.12
CA LYS A 83 31.89 16.14 -22.53
C LYS A 83 31.21 14.76 -22.62
N GLU A 84 30.13 14.68 -23.36
CA GLU A 84 29.43 13.42 -23.64
C GLU A 84 30.24 12.57 -24.63
N ILE A 85 30.51 11.32 -24.29
CA ILE A 85 31.15 10.33 -25.16
C ILE A 85 30.21 9.19 -25.55
N PHE A 86 29.09 9.05 -24.81
CA PHE A 86 28.00 8.15 -25.14
C PHE A 86 26.69 8.59 -24.47
N SER A 87 25.56 8.42 -25.17
CA SER A 87 24.20 8.52 -24.62
C SER A 87 23.29 7.59 -25.40
N GLY A 88 22.65 6.63 -24.73
CA GLY A 88 21.79 5.64 -25.38
C GLY A 88 21.31 4.57 -24.42
N THR A 89 20.84 3.46 -24.97
CA THR A 89 20.43 2.27 -24.20
C THR A 89 21.61 1.34 -23.95
N GLY A 90 21.49 0.46 -22.96
CA GLY A 90 22.52 -0.54 -22.68
C GLY A 90 22.78 -1.51 -23.82
N LYS A 91 21.78 -1.70 -24.71
CA LYS A 91 21.95 -2.50 -25.94
C LYS A 91 22.96 -1.85 -26.90
N GLU A 92 23.00 -0.53 -26.95
CA GLU A 92 23.89 0.25 -27.83
C GLU A 92 25.25 0.51 -27.19
N LEU A 93 25.36 0.29 -25.88
CA LEU A 93 26.55 0.56 -25.09
C LEU A 93 27.61 -0.54 -25.28
N ILE A 94 28.71 -0.20 -25.92
CA ILE A 94 29.87 -1.10 -26.12
C ILE A 94 31.02 -0.58 -25.25
N PRO A 95 31.29 -1.21 -24.07
CA PRO A 95 32.29 -0.71 -23.10
C PRO A 95 33.70 -0.55 -23.69
N GLU A 96 34.09 -1.37 -24.65
CA GLU A 96 35.37 -1.29 -25.35
C GLU A 96 35.48 0.02 -26.17
N GLN A 97 34.43 0.41 -26.86
CA GLN A 97 34.42 1.66 -27.62
C GLN A 97 34.43 2.89 -26.71
N ILE A 98 33.78 2.78 -25.53
CA ILE A 98 33.81 3.85 -24.52
C ILE A 98 35.25 4.06 -24.04
N THR A 99 35.97 2.99 -23.65
CA THR A 99 37.32 3.13 -23.16
C THR A 99 38.29 3.67 -24.23
N GLN A 100 38.07 3.40 -25.50
CA GLN A 100 38.84 4.01 -26.60
C GLN A 100 38.64 5.54 -26.69
N LYS A 101 37.42 6.01 -26.37
CA LYS A 101 37.09 7.46 -26.34
C LYS A 101 37.57 8.14 -25.03
N MET A 102 37.96 7.38 -24.04
CA MET A 102 38.49 7.92 -22.78
C MET A 102 39.93 8.47 -22.99
N VAL A 103 39.98 9.72 -23.35
CA VAL A 103 41.24 10.44 -23.60
C VAL A 103 41.31 11.70 -22.74
N MET A 104 42.55 12.12 -22.43
CA MET A 104 42.76 13.37 -21.69
C MET A 104 42.25 14.56 -22.48
N MET A 105 41.45 15.42 -21.84
CA MET A 105 41.05 16.70 -22.42
C MET A 105 42.18 17.71 -22.30
N ARG A 106 42.59 18.26 -23.45
CA ARG A 106 43.56 19.34 -23.54
C ARG A 106 42.89 20.64 -23.90
N ALA A 107 43.34 21.69 -23.27
CA ALA A 107 42.97 23.04 -23.61
C ALA A 107 43.67 23.51 -24.91
N ASN A 108 43.23 24.64 -25.48
CA ASN A 108 43.85 25.23 -26.69
C ASN A 108 45.31 25.60 -26.50
N ASP A 109 45.75 25.84 -25.27
CA ASP A 109 47.16 26.09 -24.90
C ASP A 109 48.00 24.80 -24.74
N GLY A 110 47.41 23.63 -24.97
CA GLY A 110 48.03 22.33 -24.83
C GLY A 110 48.06 21.79 -23.39
N GLY A 111 47.69 22.59 -22.40
CA GLY A 111 47.62 22.20 -20.99
C GLY A 111 46.37 21.35 -20.68
N PHE A 112 46.37 20.78 -19.51
CA PHE A 112 45.21 20.03 -18.99
C PHE A 112 44.22 20.95 -18.29
N GLY A 113 42.97 20.51 -18.21
CA GLY A 113 41.95 21.14 -17.39
C GLY A 113 42.12 20.84 -15.89
N THR A 114 41.62 21.74 -15.07
CA THR A 114 41.44 21.54 -13.63
C THR A 114 40.11 20.78 -13.37
N THR A 115 39.81 20.43 -12.12
CA THR A 115 38.59 19.67 -11.77
C THR A 115 37.57 20.56 -11.09
N ASP A 116 36.31 20.42 -11.50
CA ASP A 116 35.14 20.93 -10.78
C ASP A 116 34.07 19.83 -10.66
N LEU A 117 34.08 19.17 -9.49
CA LEU A 117 33.17 18.04 -9.17
C LEU A 117 31.70 18.48 -9.13
N MET A 118 31.46 19.71 -8.64
CA MET A 118 30.10 20.26 -8.54
C MET A 118 29.52 20.55 -9.88
N GLU A 119 30.25 21.26 -10.73
CA GLU A 119 29.82 21.56 -12.08
C GLU A 119 29.50 20.30 -12.88
N ALA A 120 30.38 19.30 -12.79
CA ALA A 120 30.20 18.02 -13.47
C ALA A 120 28.92 17.32 -13.02
N LEU A 121 28.70 17.25 -11.71
CA LEU A 121 27.52 16.58 -11.13
C LEU A 121 26.22 17.32 -11.47
N ASP A 122 26.17 18.65 -11.31
CA ASP A 122 24.99 19.46 -11.61
C ASP A 122 24.58 19.39 -13.08
N LYS A 123 25.55 19.49 -13.98
CA LYS A 123 25.28 19.36 -15.41
C LYS A 123 24.85 17.95 -15.81
N ALA A 124 25.37 16.93 -15.16
CA ALA A 124 24.94 15.54 -15.36
C ALA A 124 23.50 15.31 -14.87
N ILE A 125 23.15 15.82 -13.69
CA ILE A 125 21.80 15.76 -13.13
C ILE A 125 20.81 16.50 -14.05
N ALA A 126 21.20 17.64 -14.62
CA ALA A 126 20.36 18.39 -15.56
C ALA A 126 20.04 17.59 -16.84
N LYS A 127 20.91 16.64 -17.24
CA LYS A 127 20.72 15.77 -18.41
C LYS A 127 19.93 14.49 -18.14
N MET A 128 19.55 14.23 -16.90
CA MET A 128 18.74 13.05 -16.54
C MET A 128 17.41 13.04 -17.28
N LYS A 129 17.10 11.90 -17.87
CA LYS A 129 15.85 11.62 -18.59
C LYS A 129 14.76 11.08 -17.65
N ARG A 130 15.15 10.54 -16.48
CA ARG A 130 14.24 9.96 -15.48
C ARG A 130 14.29 10.73 -14.17
N GLU A 131 13.31 10.50 -13.33
CA GLU A 131 13.24 11.08 -11.98
C GLU A 131 14.31 10.51 -11.04
N THR A 132 14.77 9.28 -11.30
CA THR A 132 15.78 8.59 -10.49
C THR A 132 16.88 8.05 -11.39
N ALA A 133 18.13 8.28 -10.99
CA ALA A 133 19.31 7.73 -11.66
C ALA A 133 20.37 7.24 -10.65
N VAL A 134 21.20 6.31 -11.09
CA VAL A 134 22.45 5.95 -10.43
C VAL A 134 23.59 6.69 -11.13
N ILE A 135 24.33 7.51 -10.38
CA ILE A 135 25.44 8.30 -10.89
C ILE A 135 26.73 7.71 -10.35
N TRP A 136 27.60 7.29 -11.25
CA TRP A 136 28.97 6.87 -10.94
C TRP A 136 29.92 8.02 -11.23
N LEU A 137 30.58 8.54 -10.19
CA LEU A 137 31.58 9.60 -10.33
C LEU A 137 32.94 9.02 -9.91
N VAL A 138 33.90 9.02 -10.84
CA VAL A 138 35.25 8.45 -10.63
C VAL A 138 36.28 9.56 -10.76
N THR A 139 37.06 9.82 -9.69
CA THR A 139 37.97 10.96 -9.58
C THR A 139 39.08 10.67 -8.56
N ASP A 140 40.22 11.31 -8.66
CA ASP A 140 41.23 11.34 -7.59
C ASP A 140 40.86 12.27 -6.42
N ASN A 141 39.67 12.90 -6.54
CA ASN A 141 39.12 13.79 -5.53
C ASN A 141 39.89 15.10 -5.31
N ILE A 142 40.73 15.48 -6.24
CA ILE A 142 41.40 16.78 -6.28
C ILE A 142 40.45 17.77 -6.98
N ASN A 143 39.83 18.65 -6.20
CA ASN A 143 38.86 19.63 -6.70
C ASN A 143 39.51 21.01 -6.80
N ASP A 144 40.32 21.24 -7.83
CA ASP A 144 41.12 22.46 -8.01
C ASP A 144 40.38 23.47 -8.89
N ASN A 145 39.52 24.25 -8.26
CA ASN A 145 38.67 25.22 -8.97
C ASN A 145 39.33 26.59 -9.23
N SER A 146 40.43 26.95 -8.57
CA SER A 146 40.95 28.33 -8.61
C SER A 146 42.43 28.53 -8.43
N GLY A 147 43.26 27.53 -8.54
CA GLY A 147 44.71 27.73 -8.69
C GLY A 147 45.50 28.07 -7.42
N SER A 148 44.92 28.10 -6.24
CA SER A 148 45.63 28.19 -4.96
C SER A 148 45.28 26.98 -4.09
N GLY A 149 46.22 26.37 -3.38
CA GLY A 149 46.03 25.16 -2.59
C GLY A 149 44.90 25.23 -1.55
N ASP A 150 44.68 26.42 -1.01
CA ASP A 150 43.60 26.64 -0.04
C ASP A 150 42.20 26.58 -0.69
N SER A 151 42.08 26.97 -1.95
CA SER A 151 40.79 26.95 -2.65
C SER A 151 40.34 25.54 -3.01
N SER A 152 41.23 24.63 -3.31
CA SER A 152 40.89 23.21 -3.56
C SER A 152 40.28 22.57 -2.35
N TYR A 153 40.76 22.84 -1.15
CA TYR A 153 40.18 22.35 0.09
C TYR A 153 38.76 22.86 0.30
N PHE A 154 38.53 24.18 0.15
CA PHE A 154 37.21 24.76 0.31
C PHE A 154 36.18 24.25 -0.72
N ASN A 155 36.57 24.12 -1.98
CA ASN A 155 35.74 23.58 -3.03
C ASN A 155 35.33 22.14 -2.77
N THR A 156 36.25 21.32 -2.29
CA THR A 156 35.99 19.94 -1.89
C THR A 156 35.01 19.88 -0.71
N LEU A 157 35.20 20.78 0.28
CA LEU A 157 34.31 20.86 1.44
C LEU A 157 32.87 21.26 1.02
N GLU A 158 32.69 22.21 0.12
CA GLU A 158 31.38 22.64 -0.39
C GLU A 158 30.70 21.50 -1.20
N PHE A 159 31.46 20.76 -2.01
CA PHE A 159 30.96 19.57 -2.69
C PHE A 159 30.43 18.53 -1.67
N TYR A 160 31.15 18.26 -0.59
CA TYR A 160 30.69 17.33 0.44
C TYR A 160 29.48 17.84 1.21
N LYS A 161 29.42 19.13 1.52
CA LYS A 161 28.25 19.73 2.16
C LYS A 161 27.00 19.58 1.31
N LYS A 162 27.12 19.78 -0.01
CA LYS A 162 25.99 19.60 -0.92
C LYS A 162 25.56 18.14 -0.99
N LEU A 163 26.48 17.22 -1.22
CA LEU A 163 26.16 15.79 -1.26
C LEU A 163 25.40 15.31 -0.02
N ARG A 164 25.78 15.82 1.17
CA ARG A 164 25.13 15.46 2.43
C ARG A 164 23.86 16.23 2.72
N GLY A 165 23.79 17.48 2.29
CA GLY A 165 22.70 18.42 2.63
C GLY A 165 21.52 18.38 1.70
N ASP A 166 21.69 17.98 0.46
CA ASP A 166 20.60 17.87 -0.52
C ASP A 166 19.92 16.49 -0.38
N ASP A 167 18.65 16.52 -0.04
CA ASP A 167 17.85 15.30 0.17
C ASP A 167 17.60 14.52 -1.13
N ASN A 168 17.79 15.12 -2.30
CA ASN A 168 17.68 14.41 -3.58
C ASN A 168 18.82 13.38 -3.78
N PHE A 169 19.97 13.56 -3.13
CA PHE A 169 20.98 12.53 -3.02
C PHE A 169 20.54 11.48 -2.00
N ARG A 170 19.80 10.47 -2.43
CA ARG A 170 19.15 9.48 -1.58
C ARG A 170 20.12 8.52 -0.92
N LYS A 171 21.20 8.14 -1.61
CA LYS A 171 22.26 7.27 -1.11
C LYS A 171 23.58 7.68 -1.72
N ILE A 172 24.66 7.65 -0.93
CA ILE A 172 26.01 7.91 -1.41
C ILE A 172 26.94 6.89 -0.80
N LEU A 173 27.52 6.07 -1.65
CA LEU A 173 28.59 5.12 -1.29
C LEU A 173 29.88 5.57 -1.94
N LEU A 174 30.99 5.48 -1.21
CA LEU A 174 32.32 5.80 -1.70
C LEU A 174 33.18 4.53 -1.64
N PHE A 175 33.85 4.22 -2.74
CA PHE A 175 34.77 3.09 -2.86
C PHE A 175 36.17 3.65 -3.11
N PRO A 176 37.11 3.55 -2.15
CA PRO A 176 38.48 3.95 -2.36
C PRO A 176 39.24 2.87 -3.14
N ILE A 177 39.80 3.23 -4.28
CA ILE A 177 40.58 2.31 -5.13
C ILE A 177 42.06 2.65 -5.04
N PRO A 178 42.86 1.83 -4.36
CA PRO A 178 44.29 2.04 -4.29
C PRO A 178 44.95 1.65 -5.62
N GLU A 179 45.57 2.60 -6.27
CA GLU A 179 46.33 2.42 -7.50
C GLU A 179 47.45 3.46 -7.56
N LYS A 180 48.70 3.05 -7.30
CA LYS A 180 49.80 3.98 -7.32
C LYS A 180 50.22 4.31 -8.74
N VAL A 181 50.28 5.61 -9.05
CA VAL A 181 50.79 6.15 -10.30
C VAL A 181 51.90 7.16 -9.97
N VAL A 182 53.01 7.06 -10.69
CA VAL A 182 54.15 7.96 -10.54
C VAL A 182 54.37 8.69 -11.86
N GLU A 183 54.36 10.00 -11.81
CA GLU A 183 54.62 10.93 -12.91
C GLU A 183 55.80 11.81 -12.59
N ALA A 184 56.35 12.49 -13.62
CA ALA A 184 57.43 13.44 -13.41
C ALA A 184 56.92 14.62 -12.55
N GLY A 185 57.37 14.62 -11.28
CA GLY A 185 57.04 15.70 -10.34
C GLY A 185 55.85 15.48 -9.41
N TRP A 186 55.10 14.38 -9.54
CA TRP A 186 54.03 14.04 -8.61
C TRP A 186 53.73 12.54 -8.57
N GLU A 187 53.08 12.09 -7.51
CA GLU A 187 52.59 10.72 -7.36
C GLU A 187 51.19 10.74 -6.78
N SER A 188 50.35 9.79 -7.26
CA SER A 188 49.01 9.54 -6.75
C SER A 188 48.93 8.12 -6.18
N TYR A 189 48.20 7.95 -5.08
CA TYR A 189 48.06 6.67 -4.40
C TYR A 189 46.72 5.98 -4.71
N GLY A 190 45.84 6.59 -5.52
CA GLY A 190 44.60 5.99 -5.93
C GLY A 190 43.54 7.02 -6.33
N TYR A 191 42.37 6.50 -6.57
CA TYR A 191 41.19 7.30 -6.89
C TYR A 191 40.00 6.79 -6.11
N VAL A 192 38.93 7.53 -6.11
CA VAL A 192 37.67 7.20 -5.44
C VAL A 192 36.52 7.07 -6.44
N VAL A 193 35.62 6.18 -6.15
CA VAL A 193 34.41 5.94 -6.93
C VAL A 193 33.21 6.23 -6.06
N TYR A 194 32.42 7.23 -6.45
CA TYR A 194 31.15 7.51 -5.82
C TYR A 194 30.04 6.77 -6.56
N GLY A 195 29.27 5.97 -5.83
CA GLY A 195 28.00 5.42 -6.28
C GLY A 195 26.87 6.21 -5.64
N ILE A 196 26.17 7.01 -6.43
CA ILE A 196 25.18 7.97 -5.97
C ILE A 196 23.82 7.58 -6.50
N VAL A 197 22.83 7.43 -5.63
CA VAL A 197 21.41 7.39 -6.02
C VAL A 197 20.85 8.79 -5.89
N TYR A 198 20.49 9.38 -7.00
CA TYR A 198 19.83 10.67 -7.07
C TYR A 198 18.37 10.49 -7.48
N SER A 199 17.43 11.14 -6.78
CA SER A 199 16.02 11.10 -7.15
C SER A 199 15.31 12.42 -6.80
N ARG A 200 14.61 12.99 -7.80
CA ARG A 200 13.78 14.19 -7.62
C ARG A 200 12.51 13.91 -6.80
N LYS A 201 12.12 12.64 -6.68
CA LYS A 201 10.96 12.19 -5.89
C LYS A 201 11.40 11.39 -4.66
N THR A 202 10.55 11.36 -3.65
CA THR A 202 10.74 10.46 -2.50
C THR A 202 10.67 9.01 -2.97
N LEU A 203 11.63 8.20 -2.53
CA LEU A 203 11.68 6.78 -2.86
C LEU A 203 11.01 5.96 -1.72
N PRO A 204 10.19 4.96 -2.07
CA PRO A 204 9.72 3.99 -1.09
C PRO A 204 10.88 3.11 -0.59
N GLN A 205 10.72 2.50 0.59
CA GLN A 205 11.75 1.67 1.24
C GLN A 205 12.31 0.58 0.32
N SER A 206 11.43 -0.12 -0.39
CA SER A 206 11.85 -1.19 -1.33
C SER A 206 12.75 -0.69 -2.46
N SER A 207 12.56 0.55 -2.91
CA SER A 207 13.43 1.17 -3.92
C SER A 207 14.78 1.54 -3.34
N TYR A 208 14.85 1.99 -2.08
CA TYR A 208 16.13 2.20 -1.41
C TYR A 208 16.95 0.92 -1.32
N GLU A 209 16.33 -0.16 -0.87
CA GLU A 209 16.99 -1.49 -0.78
C GLU A 209 17.46 -1.98 -2.14
N TYR A 210 16.65 -1.79 -3.17
CA TYR A 210 17.00 -2.15 -4.54
C TYR A 210 18.24 -1.38 -5.02
N TYR A 211 18.24 -0.04 -4.89
CA TYR A 211 19.35 0.79 -5.35
C TYR A 211 20.60 0.61 -4.49
N ASP A 212 20.48 0.42 -3.18
CA ASP A 212 21.63 0.10 -2.32
C ASP A 212 22.28 -1.22 -2.74
N ALA A 213 21.49 -2.26 -2.97
CA ALA A 213 21.98 -3.54 -3.47
C ALA A 213 22.61 -3.42 -4.86
N LEU A 214 22.03 -2.62 -5.75
CA LEU A 214 22.55 -2.37 -7.10
C LEU A 214 23.94 -1.75 -7.07
N ILE A 215 24.18 -0.77 -6.19
CA ILE A 215 25.48 -0.11 -6.06
C ILE A 215 26.49 -1.00 -5.33
N ARG A 216 26.12 -1.70 -4.26
CA ARG A 216 27.04 -2.53 -3.46
C ARG A 216 27.53 -3.76 -4.21
N ASN A 217 26.67 -4.37 -5.02
CA ASN A 217 26.94 -5.63 -5.70
C ASN A 217 27.59 -5.46 -7.08
N ILE A 218 28.17 -4.29 -7.37
CA ILE A 218 28.79 -3.98 -8.67
C ILE A 218 30.09 -4.75 -8.94
N GLY A 219 30.61 -5.48 -7.97
CA GLY A 219 31.84 -6.25 -8.09
C GLY A 219 33.13 -5.48 -7.72
N ILE A 220 32.98 -4.32 -7.09
CA ILE A 220 34.12 -3.61 -6.48
C ILE A 220 34.54 -4.36 -5.21
N LYS A 221 35.81 -4.73 -5.10
CA LYS A 221 36.36 -5.50 -3.96
C LYS A 221 36.44 -4.69 -2.67
N GLN A 222 36.67 -3.39 -2.80
CA GLN A 222 36.77 -2.48 -1.67
C GLN A 222 35.43 -2.30 -0.98
N LYS A 223 35.48 -2.22 0.35
CA LYS A 223 34.26 -1.96 1.13
C LYS A 223 33.69 -0.57 0.85
N ALA A 224 32.39 -0.50 0.67
CA ALA A 224 31.69 0.75 0.44
C ALA A 224 31.59 1.58 1.73
N ILE A 225 32.10 2.79 1.70
CA ILE A 225 31.97 3.77 2.78
C ILE A 225 30.64 4.49 2.62
N THR A 226 29.81 4.51 3.64
CA THR A 226 28.53 5.23 3.63
C THR A 226 28.75 6.70 4.02
N LEU A 227 28.51 7.62 3.08
CA LEU A 227 28.74 9.06 3.31
C LEU A 227 27.56 9.79 3.96
N LYS A 228 26.36 9.22 3.91
CA LYS A 228 25.18 9.67 4.65
C LYS A 228 24.82 8.62 5.70
N PRO A 229 25.48 8.60 6.86
CA PRO A 229 25.33 7.49 7.81
C PRO A 229 23.94 7.38 8.44
N LEU A 230 23.18 8.47 8.50
CA LEU A 230 21.83 8.47 9.08
C LEU A 230 20.74 8.46 8.01
N ASP A 231 20.98 7.76 6.92
CA ASP A 231 19.99 7.54 5.86
C ASP A 231 19.21 6.23 6.03
N VAL A 232 18.14 6.10 5.26
CA VAL A 232 17.32 4.89 5.17
C VAL A 232 18.21 3.67 4.81
N GLY A 233 18.00 2.57 5.53
CA GLY A 233 18.72 1.30 5.29
C GLY A 233 20.15 1.25 5.86
N THR A 234 20.61 2.27 6.57
CA THR A 234 21.94 2.24 7.22
C THR A 234 21.94 1.51 8.56
N ILE A 235 20.83 1.57 9.28
CA ILE A 235 20.54 0.73 10.44
C ILE A 235 19.19 0.09 10.19
N VAL A 236 19.14 -1.24 10.14
CA VAL A 236 17.92 -1.98 9.88
C VAL A 236 17.67 -3.03 10.95
N LEU A 237 16.44 -3.18 11.36
CA LEU A 237 16.01 -4.29 12.19
C LEU A 237 15.38 -5.35 11.30
N VAL A 238 16.00 -6.52 11.27
CA VAL A 238 15.57 -7.64 10.44
C VAL A 238 14.99 -8.73 11.32
N PRO A 239 13.71 -9.09 11.17
CA PRO A 239 13.16 -10.26 11.82
C PRO A 239 13.81 -11.54 11.30
N LYS A 240 13.97 -12.52 12.16
CA LYS A 240 14.38 -13.85 11.73
C LYS A 240 13.29 -14.46 10.87
N VAL A 241 13.65 -14.96 9.70
CA VAL A 241 12.73 -15.71 8.84
C VAL A 241 12.27 -16.97 9.57
N THR A 242 10.97 -17.08 9.80
CA THR A 242 10.35 -18.22 10.45
C THR A 242 9.48 -18.98 9.45
N GLN A 243 9.60 -20.31 9.43
CA GLN A 243 8.73 -21.14 8.60
C GLN A 243 7.42 -21.40 9.33
N ALA A 244 6.29 -21.02 8.75
CA ALA A 244 4.94 -21.12 9.34
C ALA A 244 4.56 -22.53 9.86
N LYS A 245 5.26 -23.58 9.43
CA LYS A 245 4.93 -24.97 9.77
C LYS A 245 5.55 -25.47 11.10
N ILE A 246 6.44 -24.72 11.72
CA ILE A 246 7.30 -25.24 12.82
C ILE A 246 6.99 -24.56 14.16
N THR A 247 6.31 -23.43 14.18
CA THR A 247 6.04 -22.66 15.40
C THR A 247 4.55 -22.49 15.64
N PRO A 248 4.06 -22.63 16.89
CA PRO A 248 2.67 -22.33 17.23
C PRO A 248 2.35 -20.82 17.19
N MET A 249 3.24 -20.01 16.67
CA MET A 249 3.06 -18.55 16.57
C MET A 249 2.04 -18.20 15.49
N LYS A 250 1.05 -17.40 15.86
CA LYS A 250 0.10 -16.83 14.91
C LYS A 250 0.75 -15.79 13.97
N LEU A 251 1.89 -15.19 14.36
CA LEU A 251 2.69 -14.25 13.58
C LEU A 251 4.01 -14.88 13.14
N PHE A 252 4.37 -14.71 11.86
CA PHE A 252 5.66 -15.14 11.33
C PHE A 252 6.14 -14.19 10.22
N TYR A 253 7.46 -14.15 10.01
CA TYR A 253 8.09 -13.35 8.98
C TYR A 253 8.60 -14.24 7.84
N ASP A 254 8.13 -13.98 6.61
CA ASP A 254 8.47 -14.78 5.43
C ASP A 254 9.72 -14.27 4.68
N GLY A 255 10.43 -13.29 5.23
CA GLY A 255 11.58 -12.62 4.60
C GLY A 255 11.24 -11.30 3.92
N LYS A 256 9.96 -10.98 3.75
CA LYS A 256 9.48 -9.74 3.15
C LYS A 256 8.35 -9.09 3.94
N LEU A 257 7.48 -9.91 4.50
CA LEU A 257 6.21 -9.50 5.09
C LEU A 257 6.00 -10.25 6.42
N LEU A 258 5.59 -9.53 7.44
CA LEU A 258 5.13 -10.11 8.70
C LEU A 258 3.67 -10.55 8.51
N ARG A 259 3.42 -11.86 8.59
CA ARG A 259 2.09 -12.45 8.36
C ARG A 259 1.48 -12.98 9.65
N GLY A 260 0.19 -12.71 9.83
CA GLY A 260 -0.62 -13.27 10.90
C GLY A 260 -1.80 -14.06 10.36
N PHE A 261 -2.09 -15.23 10.97
CA PHE A 261 -3.22 -16.09 10.59
C PHE A 261 -3.98 -16.55 11.83
N ASP A 262 -5.21 -17.01 11.60
CA ASP A 262 -6.08 -17.62 12.61
C ASP A 262 -6.45 -16.69 13.78
N PHE A 263 -6.52 -15.39 13.54
CA PHE A 263 -7.11 -14.46 14.48
C PHE A 263 -8.62 -14.39 14.27
N GLU A 264 -9.36 -14.15 15.36
CA GLU A 264 -10.80 -14.00 15.34
C GLU A 264 -11.21 -12.53 15.49
N GLU A 265 -12.38 -12.19 14.95
CA GLU A 265 -12.95 -10.86 15.08
C GLU A 265 -13.17 -10.51 16.56
N GLY A 266 -12.64 -9.34 16.98
CA GLY A 266 -12.72 -8.89 18.38
C GLY A 266 -11.67 -9.51 19.31
N GLU A 267 -10.80 -10.41 18.81
CA GLU A 267 -9.67 -10.94 19.57
C GLU A 267 -8.66 -9.82 19.83
N LYS A 268 -8.22 -9.69 21.09
CA LYS A 268 -7.08 -8.84 21.43
C LYS A 268 -5.80 -9.56 21.04
N ILE A 269 -5.20 -9.12 19.94
CA ILE A 269 -3.96 -9.71 19.43
C ILE A 269 -2.80 -9.09 20.20
N LYS A 270 -2.23 -9.87 21.11
CA LYS A 270 -1.01 -9.54 21.83
C LYS A 270 -0.01 -10.67 21.63
N GLU A 271 0.95 -10.43 20.77
CA GLU A 271 1.98 -11.40 20.41
C GLU A 271 3.37 -10.87 20.76
N THR A 272 4.26 -11.77 21.09
CA THR A 272 5.67 -11.48 21.31
C THR A 272 6.45 -11.97 20.11
N PHE A 273 7.08 -11.07 19.40
CA PHE A 273 7.93 -11.39 18.28
C PHE A 273 9.40 -11.26 18.70
N SER A 274 10.07 -12.38 18.86
CA SER A 274 11.47 -12.47 19.29
C SER A 274 12.41 -12.73 18.10
N ASP A 275 13.72 -12.73 18.39
CA ASP A 275 14.77 -13.01 17.42
C ASP A 275 14.90 -11.96 16.28
N LEU A 276 14.67 -10.67 16.59
CA LEU A 276 15.06 -9.63 15.65
C LEU A 276 16.55 -9.37 15.77
N THR A 277 17.14 -9.04 14.63
CA THR A 277 18.56 -8.70 14.53
C THR A 277 18.71 -7.28 14.00
N LEU A 278 19.38 -6.42 14.76
CA LEU A 278 19.80 -5.11 14.29
C LEU A 278 21.08 -5.27 13.47
N LYS A 279 21.05 -4.78 12.23
CA LYS A 279 22.21 -4.75 11.33
C LYS A 279 22.67 -3.33 11.10
N SER A 280 23.96 -3.11 11.21
CA SER A 280 24.60 -1.83 10.90
C SER A 280 25.25 -1.90 9.52
N ASN A 281 24.80 -1.05 8.59
CA ASN A 281 25.41 -0.84 7.27
C ASN A 281 26.20 0.48 7.26
N LEU A 282 26.76 0.87 8.40
CA LEU A 282 27.38 2.18 8.65
C LEU A 282 28.89 2.20 8.39
N PHE A 283 29.44 1.21 7.70
CA PHE A 283 30.90 1.21 7.47
C PHE A 283 31.39 2.58 6.96
N PRO A 284 32.43 3.18 7.55
CA PRO A 284 33.29 2.66 8.60
C PRO A 284 32.98 3.18 10.02
N HIS A 285 31.72 3.38 10.36
CA HIS A 285 31.32 3.95 11.64
C HIS A 285 30.84 2.87 12.62
N THR A 286 31.27 2.99 13.87
CA THR A 286 30.74 2.24 15.01
C THR A 286 29.59 3.02 15.63
N ILE A 287 28.46 2.38 15.93
CA ILE A 287 27.39 2.96 16.73
C ILE A 287 27.82 2.88 18.19
N LYS A 288 28.10 4.02 18.81
CA LYS A 288 28.43 4.11 20.24
C LYS A 288 27.20 3.90 21.11
N SER A 289 26.10 4.54 20.72
CA SER A 289 24.79 4.34 21.35
C SER A 289 23.67 4.71 20.38
N ALA A 290 22.49 4.07 20.55
CA ALA A 290 21.27 4.46 19.87
C ALA A 290 20.06 4.03 20.70
N LYS A 291 18.95 4.78 20.60
CA LYS A 291 17.64 4.43 21.18
C LYS A 291 16.76 3.84 20.09
N LEU A 292 16.06 2.77 20.45
CA LEU A 292 15.11 2.08 19.58
C LEU A 292 13.69 2.33 20.08
N ASP A 293 12.81 2.62 19.16
CA ASP A 293 11.37 2.76 19.40
C ASP A 293 10.59 1.99 18.33
N VAL A 294 9.37 1.57 18.65
CA VAL A 294 8.56 0.78 17.74
C VAL A 294 7.10 1.19 17.82
N HIS A 295 6.45 1.32 16.67
CA HIS A 295 5.02 1.62 16.61
C HIS A 295 4.40 1.00 15.34
N LEU A 296 3.07 1.06 15.27
CA LEU A 296 2.29 0.62 14.12
C LEU A 296 1.75 1.82 13.36
N GLU A 297 1.73 1.73 12.03
CA GLU A 297 1.14 2.77 11.18
C GLU A 297 0.47 2.22 9.93
N ASN A 298 -0.23 3.12 9.21
CA ASN A 298 -0.85 2.86 7.89
C ASN A 298 -1.95 1.78 7.88
N PHE A 299 -2.63 1.56 9.01
CA PHE A 299 -3.81 0.72 9.07
C PHE A 299 -5.04 1.47 8.55
N LYS A 300 -5.17 1.59 7.22
CA LYS A 300 -6.30 2.26 6.57
C LYS A 300 -6.96 1.33 5.57
N SER A 301 -8.27 1.13 5.70
CA SER A 301 -9.08 0.37 4.74
C SER A 301 -10.51 0.87 4.70
N SER A 302 -11.19 0.62 3.57
CA SER A 302 -12.64 0.77 3.45
C SER A 302 -13.40 -0.29 4.25
N ASP A 303 -12.80 -1.43 4.51
CA ASP A 303 -13.45 -2.65 4.99
C ASP A 303 -13.46 -2.77 6.53
N TYR A 304 -12.62 -2.00 7.23
CA TYR A 304 -12.56 -1.98 8.68
C TYR A 304 -12.29 -0.57 9.24
N SER A 305 -12.52 -0.41 10.54
CA SER A 305 -12.15 0.77 11.31
C SER A 305 -11.17 0.40 12.40
N VAL A 306 -10.21 1.28 12.67
CA VAL A 306 -9.25 1.16 13.77
C VAL A 306 -9.66 2.15 14.85
N LYS A 307 -9.96 1.67 16.07
CA LYS A 307 -10.41 2.53 17.17
C LYS A 307 -9.25 3.17 17.91
N THR A 308 -8.24 2.40 18.26
CA THR A 308 -7.04 2.86 18.97
C THR A 308 -5.84 2.11 18.44
N LEU A 309 -4.71 2.80 18.29
CA LEU A 309 -3.43 2.13 18.04
C LEU A 309 -2.93 1.59 19.38
N GLY A 310 -2.66 0.28 19.43
CA GLY A 310 -2.04 -0.35 20.58
C GLY A 310 -0.62 0.19 20.84
N SER A 311 -0.12 -0.01 22.04
CA SER A 311 1.27 0.33 22.38
C SER A 311 2.20 -0.84 22.01
N GLN A 312 3.28 -0.50 21.31
CA GLN A 312 4.33 -1.47 20.96
C GLN A 312 5.54 -1.20 21.84
N THR A 313 6.25 -2.25 22.21
CA THR A 313 7.51 -2.11 22.98
C THR A 313 8.59 -2.98 22.38
N ILE A 314 9.82 -2.49 22.38
CA ILE A 314 11.01 -3.24 21.98
C ILE A 314 11.95 -3.39 23.17
N THR A 315 12.49 -4.59 23.33
CA THR A 315 13.47 -4.90 24.38
C THR A 315 14.66 -5.64 23.78
N PRO A 316 15.90 -5.16 24.01
CA PRO A 316 16.26 -3.91 24.68
C PRO A 316 15.86 -2.69 23.86
N SER A 317 15.54 -1.56 24.54
CA SER A 317 15.19 -0.27 23.88
C SER A 317 16.40 0.58 23.55
N THR A 318 17.61 0.12 23.88
CA THR A 318 18.88 0.79 23.58
C THR A 318 19.89 -0.22 23.07
N VAL A 319 20.79 0.26 22.24
CA VAL A 319 21.91 -0.51 21.73
C VAL A 319 23.20 0.29 21.86
N SER A 320 24.32 -0.37 22.10
CA SER A 320 25.63 0.28 22.21
C SER A 320 26.75 -0.58 21.61
N ASN A 321 27.82 0.09 21.20
CA ASN A 321 29.06 -0.52 20.70
C ASN A 321 28.85 -1.51 19.54
N VAL A 322 28.02 -1.14 18.55
CA VAL A 322 27.85 -1.94 17.34
C VAL A 322 28.96 -1.59 16.35
N SER A 323 29.78 -2.59 16.04
CA SER A 323 30.88 -2.42 15.07
C SER A 323 30.36 -2.09 13.67
N PRO A 324 31.21 -1.50 12.79
CA PRO A 324 30.87 -1.31 11.39
C PRO A 324 30.45 -2.65 10.74
N GLU A 325 29.31 -2.66 10.02
CA GLU A 325 28.72 -3.88 9.44
C GLU A 325 28.42 -4.99 10.48
N GLY A 326 28.35 -4.63 11.76
CA GLY A 326 28.04 -5.55 12.84
C GLY A 326 26.56 -5.86 12.97
N GLU A 327 26.28 -6.97 13.64
CA GLU A 327 24.91 -7.42 13.96
C GLU A 327 24.75 -7.56 15.48
N VAL A 328 23.62 -7.09 16.00
CA VAL A 328 23.19 -7.34 17.39
C VAL A 328 21.90 -8.13 17.35
N LYS A 329 21.88 -9.28 18.01
CA LYS A 329 20.73 -10.20 18.07
C LYS A 329 20.00 -10.10 19.40
N GLY A 330 18.78 -10.68 19.46
CA GLY A 330 18.04 -10.84 20.69
C GLY A 330 17.07 -9.71 21.02
N PHE A 331 16.70 -8.91 20.02
CA PHE A 331 15.62 -7.95 20.21
C PHE A 331 14.26 -8.66 20.17
N THR A 332 13.38 -8.23 21.03
CA THR A 332 12.01 -8.73 21.15
C THR A 332 11.04 -7.57 21.06
N VAL A 333 10.05 -7.67 20.20
CA VAL A 333 8.94 -6.74 20.10
C VAL A 333 7.70 -7.38 20.71
N ILE A 334 7.10 -6.69 21.66
CA ILE A 334 5.75 -7.01 22.13
C ILE A 334 4.79 -6.25 21.23
N PHE A 335 3.97 -7.02 20.54
CA PHE A 335 3.06 -6.58 19.53
C PHE A 335 1.65 -6.52 20.11
N ASP A 336 1.11 -5.34 20.28
CA ASP A 336 -0.26 -5.10 20.72
C ASP A 336 -1.04 -4.47 19.58
N MET A 337 -1.84 -5.29 18.89
CA MET A 337 -2.61 -4.83 17.74
C MET A 337 -3.71 -3.87 18.14
N PRO A 338 -3.97 -2.86 17.32
CA PRO A 338 -5.11 -2.00 17.53
C PRO A 338 -6.43 -2.81 17.47
N GLU A 339 -7.43 -2.36 18.19
CA GLU A 339 -8.77 -2.94 18.09
C GLU A 339 -9.35 -2.66 16.70
N ILE A 340 -9.51 -3.71 15.91
CA ILE A 340 -9.98 -3.64 14.53
C ILE A 340 -11.41 -4.14 14.48
N SER A 341 -12.32 -3.27 14.02
CA SER A 341 -13.73 -3.61 13.81
C SER A 341 -14.04 -3.61 12.32
N PRO A 342 -14.44 -4.74 11.75
CA PRO A 342 -14.84 -4.80 10.36
C PRO A 342 -16.14 -4.02 10.13
N LYS A 343 -16.24 -3.37 8.99
CA LYS A 343 -17.47 -2.71 8.57
C LYS A 343 -18.43 -3.72 7.97
N PHE A 344 -19.68 -3.65 8.37
CA PHE A 344 -20.71 -4.48 7.77
C PHE A 344 -20.99 -4.04 6.33
N SER A 345 -20.93 -4.99 5.40
CA SER A 345 -21.41 -4.79 4.02
C SER A 345 -21.97 -6.11 3.48
N PHE A 346 -22.96 -6.03 2.58
CA PHE A 346 -23.54 -7.22 1.94
C PHE A 346 -22.49 -8.05 1.19
N ASN A 347 -21.50 -7.42 0.59
CA ASN A 347 -20.41 -8.10 -0.14
C ASN A 347 -19.49 -8.93 0.77
N THR A 348 -19.51 -8.66 2.07
CA THR A 348 -18.63 -9.32 3.03
C THR A 348 -19.32 -10.41 3.85
N ILE A 349 -20.67 -10.56 3.74
CA ILE A 349 -21.45 -11.53 4.55
C ILE A 349 -20.99 -12.98 4.36
N PHE A 350 -20.60 -13.34 3.13
CA PHE A 350 -20.19 -14.70 2.77
C PHE A 350 -18.66 -14.88 2.73
N LYS A 351 -17.90 -13.88 3.11
CA LYS A 351 -16.44 -14.01 3.25
C LYS A 351 -16.10 -14.63 4.60
N GLU A 352 -15.16 -15.55 4.61
CA GLU A 352 -14.68 -16.22 5.83
C GLU A 352 -13.75 -15.34 6.64
N ASP A 353 -12.90 -14.56 5.95
CA ASP A 353 -11.89 -13.70 6.56
C ASP A 353 -11.76 -12.35 5.86
N PHE A 354 -11.01 -11.45 6.48
CA PHE A 354 -10.54 -10.20 5.90
C PHE A 354 -9.08 -9.96 6.25
N SER A 355 -8.34 -9.31 5.35
CA SER A 355 -6.94 -8.95 5.56
C SER A 355 -6.81 -7.53 6.07
N VAL A 356 -5.99 -7.36 7.11
CA VAL A 356 -5.59 -6.08 7.68
C VAL A 356 -4.14 -5.84 7.32
N GLY A 357 -3.87 -4.81 6.52
CA GLY A 357 -2.53 -4.40 6.14
C GLY A 357 -2.07 -3.18 6.90
N GLY A 358 -0.77 -3.08 7.15
CA GLY A 358 -0.12 -1.96 7.80
C GLY A 358 1.39 -2.10 7.80
N ASN A 359 2.06 -1.30 8.61
CA ASN A 359 3.50 -1.38 8.81
C ASN A 359 3.83 -1.43 10.30
N LEU A 360 4.73 -2.32 10.67
CA LEU A 360 5.49 -2.23 11.91
C LEU A 360 6.70 -1.34 11.63
N VAL A 361 6.76 -0.22 12.32
CA VAL A 361 7.77 0.81 12.12
C VAL A 361 8.75 0.76 13.27
N LEU A 362 10.02 0.62 12.96
CA LEU A 362 11.11 0.78 13.90
C LEU A 362 11.76 2.14 13.68
N GLU A 363 11.83 2.94 14.73
CA GLU A 363 12.58 4.19 14.76
C GLU A 363 13.87 4.02 15.56
N VAL A 364 14.98 4.48 14.97
CA VAL A 364 16.27 4.59 15.64
C VAL A 364 16.57 6.08 15.83
N THR A 365 16.71 6.49 17.07
CA THR A 365 16.90 7.89 17.46
C THR A 365 18.13 8.03 18.36
N ASN A 366 18.58 9.27 18.61
CA ASN A 366 19.73 9.57 19.48
C ASN A 366 20.96 8.74 19.11
N VAL A 367 21.23 8.64 17.79
CA VAL A 367 22.32 7.83 17.28
C VAL A 367 23.64 8.58 17.46
N ASP A 368 24.52 8.05 18.29
CA ASP A 368 25.90 8.49 18.45
C ASP A 368 26.81 7.52 17.68
N ILE A 369 27.61 8.05 16.75
CA ILE A 369 28.53 7.25 15.91
C ILE A 369 29.93 7.82 15.97
N ALA A 370 30.92 6.94 15.90
CA ALA A 370 32.32 7.31 15.78
C ALA A 370 32.97 6.54 14.62
N LEU A 371 33.96 7.16 14.02
CA LEU A 371 34.82 6.47 13.02
C LEU A 371 35.55 5.30 13.66
N ASP A 372 35.68 4.19 12.92
CA ASP A 372 36.55 3.10 13.29
C ASP A 372 37.99 3.53 13.08
N GLU A 373 38.76 3.66 14.18
CA GLU A 373 40.13 4.16 14.16
C GLU A 373 41.09 3.23 13.40
N ASN A 374 40.90 1.91 13.50
CA ASN A 374 41.75 0.95 12.82
C ASN A 374 41.59 1.07 11.31
N TYR A 375 40.35 1.19 10.84
CA TYR A 375 40.09 1.40 9.43
C TYR A 375 40.68 2.72 8.95
N MET A 376 40.49 3.81 9.69
CA MET A 376 40.97 5.14 9.28
C MET A 376 42.49 5.23 9.28
N ASN A 377 43.18 4.55 10.20
CA ASN A 377 44.63 4.47 10.17
C ASN A 377 45.12 3.68 8.96
N SER A 378 44.48 2.55 8.63
CA SER A 378 44.77 1.79 7.43
C SER A 378 44.52 2.60 6.15
N PHE A 379 43.43 3.36 6.12
CA PHE A 379 43.08 4.24 5.00
C PHE A 379 44.12 5.36 4.81
N LYS A 380 44.53 6.04 5.89
CA LYS A 380 45.57 7.06 5.83
C LYS A 380 46.90 6.50 5.28
N THR A 381 47.28 5.33 5.77
CA THR A 381 48.52 4.68 5.29
C THR A 381 48.44 4.34 3.81
N LEU A 382 47.33 3.76 3.37
CA LEU A 382 47.10 3.33 1.98
C LEU A 382 47.15 4.49 0.98
N PHE A 383 46.59 5.64 1.35
CA PHE A 383 46.53 6.83 0.50
C PHE A 383 47.54 7.92 0.87
N ALA A 384 48.53 7.58 1.70
CA ALA A 384 49.58 8.50 2.19
C ALA A 384 49.03 9.83 2.77
N LEU A 385 47.92 9.77 3.48
CA LEU A 385 47.25 10.95 4.04
C LEU A 385 47.74 11.25 5.46
N GLN A 386 47.99 12.52 5.74
CA GLN A 386 48.38 12.95 7.09
C GLN A 386 47.16 13.03 8.05
N THR A 387 46.01 13.42 7.53
CA THR A 387 44.77 13.61 8.30
C THR A 387 43.61 12.82 7.71
N VAL A 388 42.62 12.53 8.55
CA VAL A 388 41.35 11.95 8.08
C VAL A 388 40.58 13.00 7.27
N PRO A 389 40.20 12.71 6.00
CA PRO A 389 39.41 13.64 5.21
C PRO A 389 38.09 14.01 5.89
N GLU A 390 37.68 15.27 5.80
CA GLU A 390 36.45 15.82 6.39
C GLU A 390 35.19 15.08 5.95
N ILE A 391 35.22 14.48 4.74
CA ILE A 391 34.09 13.70 4.22
C ILE A 391 33.70 12.53 5.13
N PHE A 392 34.62 11.99 5.91
CA PHE A 392 34.34 10.90 6.84
C PHE A 392 33.84 11.37 8.19
N LYS A 393 33.96 12.66 8.53
CA LYS A 393 33.39 13.17 9.78
C LYS A 393 31.87 13.19 9.70
N PRO A 394 31.17 12.46 10.56
CA PRO A 394 29.71 12.42 10.51
C PRO A 394 29.14 13.80 10.84
N VAL A 395 28.22 14.27 10.01
CA VAL A 395 27.37 15.39 10.35
C VAL A 395 26.11 14.81 11.00
N LEU A 396 26.09 14.78 12.31
CA LEU A 396 24.94 14.35 13.09
C LEU A 396 23.93 15.49 13.08
N LYS A 397 22.87 15.35 12.29
CA LYS A 397 21.62 16.11 12.50
C LYS A 397 20.71 15.16 13.29
N ASP A 398 19.77 15.72 14.08
CA ASP A 398 18.72 14.98 14.80
C ASP A 398 17.79 14.25 13.81
N LYS A 399 18.35 13.33 13.05
CA LYS A 399 17.60 12.52 12.08
C LYS A 399 17.17 11.21 12.73
N LYS A 400 15.93 10.87 12.52
CA LYS A 400 15.39 9.53 12.80
C LYS A 400 15.73 8.61 11.62
N ILE A 401 16.20 7.41 11.92
CA ILE A 401 16.31 6.33 10.93
C ILE A 401 15.08 5.45 11.10
N VAL A 402 14.35 5.22 10.03
CA VAL A 402 13.09 4.48 10.06
C VAL A 402 13.21 3.25 9.20
N THR A 403 12.82 2.11 9.76
CA THR A 403 12.69 0.83 9.04
C THR A 403 11.22 0.41 9.04
N TYR A 404 10.67 0.12 7.87
CA TYR A 404 9.31 -0.34 7.69
C TYR A 404 9.30 -1.85 7.46
N ILE A 405 8.57 -2.57 8.28
CA ILE A 405 8.29 -3.99 8.09
C ILE A 405 6.81 -4.11 7.72
N PRO A 406 6.49 -4.41 6.46
CA PRO A 406 5.11 -4.59 6.06
C PRO A 406 4.44 -5.71 6.85
N LEU A 407 3.18 -5.51 7.22
CA LEU A 407 2.38 -6.40 8.03
C LEU A 407 1.07 -6.74 7.34
N GLU A 408 0.70 -8.01 7.31
CA GLU A 408 -0.60 -8.49 6.86
C GLU A 408 -1.17 -9.50 7.86
N ILE A 409 -2.33 -9.21 8.42
CA ILE A 409 -3.01 -10.10 9.37
C ILE A 409 -4.35 -10.51 8.79
N ARG A 410 -4.64 -11.81 8.78
CA ARG A 410 -5.93 -12.37 8.42
C ARG A 410 -6.76 -12.63 9.67
N ILE A 411 -7.96 -12.06 9.68
CA ILE A 411 -8.90 -12.12 10.79
C ILE A 411 -10.17 -12.79 10.28
N LYS A 412 -10.61 -13.85 10.96
CA LYS A 412 -11.86 -14.54 10.66
C LYS A 412 -13.04 -13.67 11.12
N TYR A 413 -14.05 -13.61 10.30
CA TYR A 413 -15.28 -12.91 10.66
C TYR A 413 -16.08 -13.66 11.72
N GLY A 414 -16.67 -12.91 12.66
CA GLY A 414 -17.58 -13.45 13.66
C GLY A 414 -18.92 -13.91 13.05
N ALA A 415 -19.52 -14.94 13.67
CA ALA A 415 -20.79 -15.51 13.25
C ALA A 415 -21.99 -14.55 13.37
N TRP A 416 -21.87 -13.45 14.14
CA TRP A 416 -22.93 -12.47 14.39
C TRP A 416 -23.54 -11.91 13.08
N ARG A 417 -22.78 -11.87 12.00
CA ARG A 417 -23.20 -11.36 10.68
C ARG A 417 -24.29 -12.22 10.07
N LEU A 418 -24.21 -13.55 10.24
CA LEU A 418 -25.27 -14.47 9.83
C LEU A 418 -26.55 -14.22 10.61
N PHE A 419 -26.43 -13.95 11.93
CA PHE A 419 -27.59 -13.63 12.76
C PHE A 419 -28.27 -12.31 12.33
N VAL A 420 -27.49 -11.30 11.92
CA VAL A 420 -28.04 -10.06 11.35
C VAL A 420 -28.79 -10.35 10.06
N LEU A 421 -28.24 -11.18 9.17
CA LEU A 421 -28.92 -11.57 7.94
C LEU A 421 -30.21 -12.34 8.21
N ILE A 422 -30.19 -13.32 9.12
CA ILE A 422 -31.37 -14.09 9.53
C ILE A 422 -32.43 -13.16 10.14
N GLY A 423 -32.02 -12.23 11.02
CA GLY A 423 -32.91 -11.25 11.62
C GLY A 423 -33.57 -10.35 10.57
N LEU A 424 -32.81 -9.86 9.62
CA LEU A 424 -33.34 -9.05 8.53
C LEU A 424 -34.35 -9.83 7.66
N PHE A 425 -34.04 -11.11 7.35
CA PHE A 425 -34.93 -11.99 6.61
C PHE A 425 -36.23 -12.25 7.40
N ALA A 426 -36.12 -12.48 8.72
CA ALA A 426 -37.29 -12.67 9.59
C ALA A 426 -38.19 -11.43 9.60
N VAL A 427 -37.60 -10.22 9.67
CA VAL A 427 -38.36 -8.96 9.59
C VAL A 427 -39.11 -8.83 8.26
N VAL A 428 -38.43 -9.12 7.13
CA VAL A 428 -39.03 -9.10 5.80
C VAL A 428 -40.19 -10.11 5.73
N LEU A 429 -39.98 -11.30 6.28
CA LEU A 429 -40.99 -12.36 6.31
C LEU A 429 -42.22 -11.90 7.09
N VAL A 430 -42.05 -11.26 8.26
CA VAL A 430 -43.18 -10.70 9.05
C VAL A 430 -43.88 -9.59 8.28
N ILE A 431 -43.14 -8.69 7.65
CA ILE A 431 -43.71 -7.59 6.83
C ILE A 431 -44.60 -8.14 5.69
N VAL A 432 -44.25 -9.29 5.12
CA VAL A 432 -45.02 -9.92 4.05
C VAL A 432 -46.14 -10.81 4.60
N ALA A 433 -45.84 -11.62 5.62
CA ALA A 433 -46.77 -12.61 6.17
C ALA A 433 -47.98 -11.97 6.88
N VAL A 434 -47.76 -10.88 7.64
CA VAL A 434 -48.87 -10.22 8.36
C VAL A 434 -49.92 -9.64 7.42
N PRO A 435 -49.59 -8.82 6.41
CA PRO A 435 -50.56 -8.37 5.43
C PRO A 435 -51.23 -9.53 4.67
N ALA A 436 -50.43 -10.55 4.27
CA ALA A 436 -50.98 -11.70 3.58
C ALA A 436 -52.02 -12.45 4.45
N TYR A 437 -51.69 -12.66 5.73
CA TYR A 437 -52.62 -13.26 6.67
C TYR A 437 -53.91 -12.45 6.82
N LEU A 438 -53.84 -11.12 6.97
CA LEU A 438 -54.99 -10.23 7.09
C LEU A 438 -55.85 -10.23 5.83
N LEU A 439 -55.21 -10.32 4.65
CA LEU A 439 -55.91 -10.42 3.36
C LEU A 439 -56.66 -11.75 3.19
N LEU A 440 -56.04 -12.86 3.57
CA LEU A 440 -56.55 -14.21 3.37
C LEU A 440 -57.50 -14.69 4.49
N ARG A 441 -57.42 -14.06 5.67
CA ARG A 441 -58.29 -14.44 6.80
C ARG A 441 -59.76 -14.28 6.45
N LYS A 442 -60.48 -15.40 6.37
CA LYS A 442 -61.92 -15.44 6.18
C LYS A 442 -62.63 -14.97 7.45
N LYS A 443 -63.70 -14.19 7.27
CA LYS A 443 -64.62 -13.78 8.33
C LYS A 443 -66.05 -14.12 7.88
N VAL A 444 -66.82 -14.61 8.81
CA VAL A 444 -68.28 -14.88 8.59
C VAL A 444 -69.06 -13.62 8.86
N PHE A 445 -69.96 -13.29 7.98
CA PHE A 445 -70.88 -12.21 8.13
C PHE A 445 -72.31 -12.77 7.95
N ASN A 446 -73.19 -12.54 8.92
CA ASN A 446 -74.60 -12.91 8.83
C ASN A 446 -75.39 -11.72 8.26
N VAL A 447 -75.79 -11.85 7.05
CA VAL A 447 -76.57 -10.80 6.32
C VAL A 447 -77.99 -11.28 6.12
N SER A 448 -78.95 -10.45 6.46
CA SER A 448 -80.33 -10.71 6.22
C SER A 448 -80.84 -9.83 5.07
N VAL A 449 -81.56 -10.40 4.11
CA VAL A 449 -82.21 -9.70 3.04
C VAL A 449 -83.70 -9.97 3.18
N ASP A 450 -84.51 -8.95 3.52
CA ASP A 450 -85.94 -9.08 3.77
C ASP A 450 -86.33 -10.23 4.71
N ASN A 451 -85.62 -10.35 5.81
CA ASN A 451 -85.69 -11.41 6.82
C ASN A 451 -85.22 -12.81 6.40
N ASN A 452 -84.68 -12.96 5.20
CA ASN A 452 -83.93 -14.20 4.82
C ASN A 452 -82.45 -14.11 5.23
N ASP A 453 -82.05 -14.96 6.14
CA ASP A 453 -80.72 -14.95 6.71
C ASP A 453 -79.77 -15.77 5.88
N GLU A 454 -78.62 -15.19 5.57
CA GLU A 454 -77.53 -15.87 4.85
C GLU A 454 -76.19 -15.61 5.54
N SER A 455 -75.36 -16.67 5.68
CA SER A 455 -74.02 -16.58 6.23
C SER A 455 -72.96 -16.54 5.11
N VAL A 456 -72.34 -15.41 4.98
CA VAL A 456 -71.32 -15.17 3.91
C VAL A 456 -69.94 -15.21 4.44
N PHE A 457 -69.07 -16.06 3.83
CA PHE A 457 -67.68 -16.23 4.18
C PHE A 457 -66.81 -15.37 3.25
N LEU A 458 -66.18 -14.30 3.76
CA LEU A 458 -65.40 -13.40 2.94
C LEU A 458 -63.98 -13.21 3.50
N ASN A 459 -62.99 -13.25 2.63
CA ASN A 459 -61.70 -12.65 2.86
C ASN A 459 -61.59 -11.31 2.11
N SER A 460 -60.47 -10.58 2.27
CA SER A 460 -60.34 -9.25 1.64
C SER A 460 -60.14 -9.29 0.11
N LEU A 461 -59.88 -10.49 -0.44
CA LEU A 461 -59.70 -10.69 -1.89
C LEU A 461 -60.98 -11.22 -2.56
N SER A 462 -61.93 -11.78 -1.79
CA SER A 462 -63.19 -12.31 -2.29
C SER A 462 -64.32 -11.29 -2.23
N SER A 463 -65.35 -11.51 -3.06
CA SER A 463 -66.60 -10.78 -3.03
C SER A 463 -67.75 -11.76 -3.16
N TYR A 464 -68.90 -11.39 -2.65
CA TYR A 464 -70.10 -12.17 -2.72
C TYR A 464 -71.22 -11.30 -3.33
N GLU A 465 -71.93 -11.83 -4.34
CA GLU A 465 -73.07 -11.15 -4.94
C GLU A 465 -74.32 -11.46 -4.13
N LEU A 466 -75.02 -10.44 -3.73
CA LEU A 466 -76.23 -10.53 -2.91
C LEU A 466 -77.47 -10.40 -3.80
N TYR A 467 -78.32 -11.36 -3.64
CA TYR A 467 -79.59 -11.42 -4.40
C TYR A 467 -80.79 -11.29 -3.46
N SER A 468 -81.83 -10.75 -3.98
CA SER A 468 -83.16 -10.75 -3.33
C SER A 468 -83.84 -12.14 -3.42
N SER A 469 -84.94 -12.33 -2.71
CA SER A 469 -85.75 -13.56 -2.75
C SER A 469 -86.34 -13.88 -4.12
N ASP A 470 -86.48 -12.89 -4.97
CA ASP A 470 -86.92 -12.97 -6.37
C ASP A 470 -85.76 -12.97 -7.37
N SER A 471 -84.57 -13.30 -6.91
CA SER A 471 -83.37 -13.47 -7.71
C SER A 471 -82.81 -12.21 -8.40
N GLN A 472 -83.19 -11.03 -7.92
CA GLN A 472 -82.64 -9.78 -8.44
C GLN A 472 -81.28 -9.47 -7.78
N ASN A 473 -80.29 -9.08 -8.58
CA ASN A 473 -78.99 -8.73 -8.07
C ASN A 473 -78.98 -7.36 -7.40
N LEU A 474 -78.91 -7.34 -6.06
CA LEU A 474 -78.88 -6.14 -5.24
C LEU A 474 -77.55 -5.43 -5.27
N GLY A 475 -76.48 -6.19 -5.38
CA GLY A 475 -75.10 -5.68 -5.35
C GLY A 475 -74.11 -6.69 -4.87
N ARG A 476 -72.90 -6.19 -4.46
CA ARG A 476 -71.76 -7.03 -4.09
C ARG A 476 -71.29 -6.67 -2.70
N LEU A 477 -71.08 -7.70 -1.89
CA LEU A 477 -70.45 -7.62 -0.59
C LEU A 477 -68.94 -7.85 -0.72
N LYS A 478 -68.11 -7.05 -0.01
CA LYS A 478 -66.68 -7.20 0.06
C LYS A 478 -66.21 -6.88 1.47
N LYS A 479 -65.27 -7.68 1.96
CA LYS A 479 -64.57 -7.41 3.23
C LYS A 479 -63.42 -6.43 3.01
N SER A 480 -63.39 -5.34 3.78
CA SER A 480 -62.23 -4.41 3.82
C SER A 480 -61.03 -5.03 4.55
N LEU A 481 -59.83 -4.48 4.37
CA LEU A 481 -58.65 -4.88 5.11
C LEU A 481 -58.85 -4.78 6.63
N GLY A 482 -59.55 -3.76 7.10
CA GLY A 482 -59.89 -3.56 8.51
C GLY A 482 -60.97 -4.49 9.04
N GLY A 483 -61.52 -5.39 8.21
CA GLY A 483 -62.52 -6.38 8.61
C GLY A 483 -63.96 -5.88 8.58
N ALA A 484 -64.24 -4.66 8.13
CA ALA A 484 -65.62 -4.14 7.92
C ALA A 484 -66.18 -4.71 6.62
N LEU A 485 -67.52 -4.92 6.60
CA LEU A 485 -68.21 -5.35 5.42
C LEU A 485 -68.71 -4.13 4.61
N THR A 486 -68.34 -4.07 3.35
CA THR A 486 -68.79 -3.04 2.42
C THR A 486 -69.76 -3.65 1.39
N PHE A 487 -70.78 -2.91 1.05
CA PHE A 487 -71.73 -3.26 0.03
C PHE A 487 -71.65 -2.25 -1.12
N THR A 488 -71.46 -2.76 -2.32
CA THR A 488 -71.52 -1.96 -3.55
C THR A 488 -72.80 -2.26 -4.26
N PHE A 489 -73.64 -1.25 -4.46
CA PHE A 489 -74.91 -1.38 -5.13
C PHE A 489 -74.76 -1.89 -6.57
N SER A 490 -75.74 -2.69 -7.03
CA SER A 490 -75.84 -3.08 -8.42
C SER A 490 -76.07 -1.86 -9.31
N LYS A 491 -75.70 -1.93 -10.57
CA LYS A 491 -75.96 -0.90 -11.58
C LYS A 491 -77.48 -0.68 -11.85
N PHE A 492 -78.25 -1.65 -11.44
CA PHE A 492 -79.74 -1.60 -11.60
C PHE A 492 -80.42 -0.95 -10.42
N THR A 493 -79.72 -0.55 -9.40
CA THR A 493 -80.27 0.17 -8.26
C THR A 493 -80.42 1.67 -8.57
N THR A 494 -81.35 2.35 -7.94
CA THR A 494 -81.51 3.81 -8.07
C THR A 494 -80.29 4.60 -7.59
N THR A 495 -79.48 4.01 -6.73
CA THR A 495 -78.22 4.57 -6.20
C THR A 495 -77.08 4.34 -7.12
N GLY A 496 -77.08 3.39 -8.07
CA GLY A 496 -76.02 3.02 -9.03
C GLY A 496 -74.64 2.87 -8.38
N ASN A 497 -73.90 1.88 -8.60
CA ASN A 497 -72.51 1.55 -8.20
C ASN A 497 -71.94 2.25 -6.95
N LYS A 498 -72.71 2.89 -6.10
CA LYS A 498 -72.26 3.51 -4.84
C LYS A 498 -71.83 2.42 -3.85
N THR A 499 -70.75 2.64 -3.12
CA THR A 499 -70.30 1.73 -2.07
C THR A 499 -70.57 2.34 -0.69
N VAL A 500 -71.17 1.53 0.20
CA VAL A 500 -71.39 1.90 1.60
C VAL A 500 -70.88 0.83 2.54
N THR A 501 -70.46 1.24 3.76
CA THR A 501 -70.08 0.27 4.80
C THR A 501 -71.33 -0.16 5.55
N LEU A 502 -71.59 -1.48 5.63
CA LEU A 502 -72.66 -2.03 6.43
C LEU A 502 -72.29 -1.97 7.92
N ILE A 503 -73.19 -1.43 8.70
CA ILE A 503 -73.07 -1.32 10.15
C ILE A 503 -74.05 -2.33 10.79
N GLU A 504 -73.52 -3.08 11.77
CA GLU A 504 -74.38 -4.07 12.49
C GLU A 504 -75.62 -3.43 13.10
N GLY A 505 -76.74 -4.05 12.82
CA GLY A 505 -78.07 -3.61 13.34
C GLY A 505 -78.64 -2.41 12.65
N ILE A 506 -77.99 -1.81 11.67
CA ILE A 506 -78.51 -0.69 10.90
C ILE A 506 -78.99 -1.19 9.53
N PRO A 507 -80.34 -1.11 9.22
CA PRO A 507 -80.83 -1.56 7.94
C PRO A 507 -80.44 -0.62 6.80
N LEU A 508 -80.02 -1.22 5.67
CA LEU A 508 -79.76 -0.52 4.43
C LEU A 508 -80.84 -0.83 3.43
N ASN A 509 -81.58 0.20 3.01
CA ASN A 509 -82.64 0.07 2.00
C ASN A 509 -82.05 0.18 0.60
N VAL A 510 -82.44 -0.75 -0.26
CA VAL A 510 -81.99 -0.84 -1.65
C VAL A 510 -83.17 -0.80 -2.53
N GLU A 511 -83.30 0.22 -3.39
CA GLU A 511 -84.34 0.35 -4.37
C GLU A 511 -83.87 -0.07 -5.76
N ILE A 512 -84.58 -0.96 -6.40
CA ILE A 512 -84.37 -1.37 -7.79
C ILE A 512 -85.50 -0.82 -8.65
N GLU A 513 -85.14 -0.21 -9.77
CA GLU A 513 -86.07 0.30 -10.77
C GLU A 513 -86.04 -0.64 -11.98
N GLU A 514 -87.10 -1.39 -12.19
CA GLU A 514 -87.32 -2.20 -13.39
C GLU A 514 -87.89 -1.33 -14.53
N GLU A 515 -87.35 -1.56 -15.75
CA GLU A 515 -87.87 -0.93 -16.95
C GLU A 515 -89.40 -1.22 -17.07
N GLY A 516 -90.23 -0.24 -16.68
CA GLY A 516 -91.65 -0.27 -16.94
C GLY A 516 -92.60 -0.40 -15.75
N TYR A 517 -92.40 0.23 -14.60
CA TYR A 517 -93.42 0.45 -13.57
C TYR A 517 -93.44 -0.37 -12.26
N LYS A 518 -92.39 -0.89 -11.78
CA LYS A 518 -92.37 -1.29 -10.36
C LYS A 518 -91.08 -0.95 -9.67
N LYS A 519 -91.09 -0.05 -8.68
CA LYS A 519 -90.03 0.13 -7.74
C LYS A 519 -90.17 -0.94 -6.67
N SER A 520 -89.19 -1.83 -6.59
CA SER A 520 -89.07 -2.80 -5.49
C SER A 520 -88.05 -2.29 -4.49
N SER A 521 -88.37 -2.34 -3.19
CA SER A 521 -87.48 -1.94 -2.11
C SER A 521 -87.11 -3.15 -1.27
N TYR A 522 -85.82 -3.36 -1.05
CA TYR A 522 -85.24 -4.47 -0.28
C TYR A 522 -84.48 -3.91 0.90
N THR A 523 -84.54 -4.62 2.03
CA THR A 523 -83.79 -4.22 3.24
C THR A 523 -82.64 -5.21 3.52
N ILE A 524 -81.39 -4.69 3.52
CA ILE A 524 -80.18 -5.46 3.88
C ILE A 524 -79.85 -5.10 5.30
N LEU A 525 -79.70 -6.12 6.14
CA LEU A 525 -79.25 -5.96 7.54
C LEU A 525 -78.04 -6.84 7.85
N LEU A 526 -76.95 -6.24 8.36
CA LEU A 526 -75.89 -6.96 8.93
C LEU A 526 -76.24 -7.31 10.39
N LYS A 527 -76.46 -8.60 10.65
CA LYS A 527 -76.75 -9.10 11.99
C LYS A 527 -75.46 -9.25 12.84
N LYS A 528 -75.63 -9.08 14.17
CA LYS A 528 -74.56 -9.45 15.09
C LYS A 528 -74.25 -10.94 14.97
N PRO A 529 -72.96 -11.36 14.99
CA PRO A 529 -72.66 -12.77 15.11
C PRO A 529 -73.28 -13.30 16.39
N GLU A 530 -74.12 -14.37 16.26
CA GLU A 530 -74.55 -15.08 17.43
C GLU A 530 -73.35 -15.56 18.20
N THR A 531 -73.24 -15.13 19.46
CA THR A 531 -72.25 -15.71 20.38
C THR A 531 -72.73 -17.13 20.69
N ILE A 532 -72.19 -18.12 19.99
CA ILE A 532 -72.35 -19.51 20.36
C ILE A 532 -71.68 -19.63 21.72
N THR A 533 -72.46 -19.56 22.79
CA THR A 533 -72.06 -20.00 24.11
C THR A 533 -72.00 -21.52 23.99
N GLU A 534 -70.82 -22.07 23.63
CA GLU A 534 -70.54 -23.48 23.88
C GLU A 534 -70.51 -23.72 25.38
N THR A 535 -71.66 -24.01 25.93
CA THR A 535 -71.79 -24.81 27.13
C THR A 535 -71.44 -26.23 26.73
N SER A 536 -70.14 -26.49 26.63
CA SER A 536 -69.62 -27.85 26.51
C SER A 536 -69.88 -28.60 27.80
N ASP A 537 -71.02 -29.31 27.81
CA ASP A 537 -71.27 -30.34 28.80
C ASP A 537 -70.35 -31.54 28.50
N LEU A 538 -69.11 -31.42 28.90
CA LEU A 538 -68.06 -32.43 28.75
C LEU A 538 -68.17 -33.53 29.83
N SER A 539 -69.32 -33.65 30.50
CA SER A 539 -69.52 -34.64 31.57
C SER A 539 -70.17 -35.98 31.16
N LYS A 540 -70.27 -36.28 29.84
CA LYS A 540 -71.00 -37.51 29.41
C LYS A 540 -70.16 -38.48 28.54
N TYR A 541 -68.88 -38.53 28.62
CA TYR A 541 -68.12 -39.69 28.11
C TYR A 541 -66.97 -40.02 29.05
N HIS A 542 -67.31 -40.84 30.04
CA HIS A 542 -66.41 -41.79 30.63
C HIS A 542 -66.75 -43.17 30.11
#